data_6c236c0b10600f69cc1bec66b40e4c8e
#
_entry.id   6c236c0b10600f69cc1bec66b40e4c8e
#
_cell.length_a   1.000
_cell.length_b   1.000
_cell.length_c   1.000
_cell.angle_alpha   90.00
_cell.angle_beta   90.00
_cell.angle_gamma   90.00
#
_symmetry.space_group_name_H-M   'P 1'
#
loop_
_entity.id
_entity.type
_entity.pdbx_description
1 polymer ?
#
loop_
_entity_poly.entity_id
_entity_poly.type
_entity_poly.pdbx_seq_one_letter_code
_entity_poly.pdbx_strand_id
1 'polypeptide(L)'
;MAIVVKLEALMLQHGISLDKIAAATGITNVNVSRLKTGKVVAYRGTTIDALIKALRALGVEGCDVADVLGFVPDDEIASIGEGVYLSVPKNLHHMSNPYSDAARAKLRGEGGPKTQ
;
A
#
# COMPACT_ATOMS: atom_id res chain seq x y z
N MET A 1 -6.17 8.20 8.90
CA MET A 1 -4.79 7.99 8.47
C MET A 1 -4.73 6.81 7.52
N ALA A 2 -4.15 6.99 6.37
CA ALA A 2 -4.09 5.92 5.40
C ALA A 2 -2.71 5.80 4.79
N ILE A 3 -2.11 4.65 4.98
CA ILE A 3 -0.88 4.26 4.28
C ILE A 3 -1.30 3.55 3.01
N VAL A 4 -0.71 3.94 1.90
CA VAL A 4 -1.01 3.31 0.61
C VAL A 4 0.21 2.61 0.08
N VAL A 5 -0.02 1.55 -0.69
CA VAL A 5 1.01 0.81 -1.39
C VAL A 5 0.93 1.17 -2.86
N LYS A 6 2.04 1.64 -3.42
CA LYS A 6 2.10 2.08 -4.81
C LYS A 6 2.88 1.11 -5.69
N LEU A 7 3.16 -0.07 -5.19
CA LEU A 7 3.99 -1.04 -5.89
C LEU A 7 3.39 -1.44 -7.24
N GLU A 8 2.10 -1.73 -7.28
CA GLU A 8 1.49 -2.13 -8.54
C GLU A 8 1.53 -1.00 -9.57
N ALA A 9 1.34 0.24 -9.13
CA ALA A 9 1.44 1.39 -10.03
C ALA A 9 2.85 1.49 -10.63
N LEU A 10 3.89 1.28 -9.82
CA LEU A 10 5.26 1.26 -10.32
C LEU A 10 5.47 0.13 -11.31
N MET A 11 4.94 -1.06 -11.00
CA MET A 11 5.07 -2.22 -11.90
C MET A 11 4.41 -1.94 -13.23
N LEU A 12 3.23 -1.37 -13.21
CA LEU A 12 2.50 -1.03 -14.44
C LEU A 12 3.25 0.04 -15.23
N GLN A 13 3.74 1.06 -14.55
CA GLN A 13 4.45 2.16 -15.19
C GLN A 13 5.71 1.72 -15.88
N HIS A 14 6.44 0.77 -15.29
CA HIS A 14 7.73 0.31 -15.80
C HIS A 14 7.68 -1.03 -16.49
N GLY A 15 6.49 -1.62 -16.66
CA GLY A 15 6.32 -2.89 -17.33
C GLY A 15 6.99 -4.06 -16.62
N ILE A 16 6.98 -4.04 -15.30
CA ILE A 16 7.62 -5.08 -14.49
C ILE A 16 6.56 -6.09 -14.05
N SER A 17 6.83 -7.37 -14.30
CA SER A 17 5.90 -8.43 -13.96
C SER A 17 6.08 -8.89 -12.51
N LEU A 18 5.03 -9.54 -11.99
CA LEU A 18 5.06 -10.15 -10.68
C LEU A 18 6.21 -11.14 -10.55
N ASP A 19 6.41 -11.96 -11.59
CA ASP A 19 7.47 -12.97 -11.57
C ASP A 19 8.85 -12.35 -11.46
N LYS A 20 9.08 -11.23 -12.11
CA LYS A 20 10.37 -10.54 -12.03
C LYS A 20 10.65 -10.03 -10.64
N ILE A 21 9.64 -9.47 -9.97
CA ILE A 21 9.80 -9.02 -8.59
C ILE A 21 10.08 -10.21 -7.68
N ALA A 22 9.33 -11.29 -7.83
CA ALA A 22 9.52 -12.48 -7.01
C ALA A 22 10.93 -13.04 -7.20
N ALA A 23 11.38 -13.16 -8.44
CA ALA A 23 12.72 -13.68 -8.72
C ALA A 23 13.81 -12.78 -8.14
N ALA A 24 13.65 -11.48 -8.25
CA ALA A 24 14.68 -10.54 -7.81
C ALA A 24 14.75 -10.42 -6.28
N THR A 25 13.62 -10.62 -5.59
CA THR A 25 13.57 -10.45 -4.13
C THR A 25 13.70 -11.76 -3.37
N GLY A 26 13.41 -12.88 -4.00
CA GLY A 26 13.27 -14.16 -3.31
C GLY A 26 11.94 -14.32 -2.58
N ILE A 27 11.03 -13.38 -2.74
CA ILE A 27 9.69 -13.44 -2.14
C ILE A 27 8.78 -14.22 -3.09
N THR A 28 7.90 -15.04 -2.54
CA THR A 28 6.99 -15.83 -3.37
C THR A 28 6.01 -14.95 -4.12
N ASN A 29 5.50 -15.45 -5.26
CA ASN A 29 4.52 -14.73 -6.05
C ASN A 29 3.28 -14.36 -5.22
N VAL A 30 2.84 -15.29 -4.37
CA VAL A 30 1.67 -15.04 -3.51
C VAL A 30 1.95 -13.85 -2.58
N ASN A 31 3.12 -13.80 -1.98
CA ASN A 31 3.46 -12.74 -1.05
C ASN A 31 3.68 -11.40 -1.76
N VAL A 32 4.29 -11.42 -2.94
CA VAL A 32 4.42 -10.17 -3.72
C VAL A 32 3.03 -9.66 -4.11
N SER A 33 2.13 -10.55 -4.51
CA SER A 33 0.76 -10.17 -4.84
C SER A 33 0.05 -9.52 -3.67
N ARG A 34 0.24 -10.07 -2.47
CA ARG A 34 -0.35 -9.49 -1.27
C ARG A 34 0.25 -8.14 -0.94
N LEU A 35 1.57 -8.00 -1.14
CA LEU A 35 2.23 -6.71 -0.92
C LEU A 35 1.67 -5.64 -1.86
N LYS A 36 1.56 -5.96 -3.14
CA LYS A 36 1.15 -4.95 -4.12
C LYS A 36 -0.31 -4.55 -4.00
N THR A 37 -1.15 -5.38 -3.38
CA THR A 37 -2.56 -5.08 -3.22
C THR A 37 -2.91 -4.62 -1.80
N GLY A 38 -1.91 -4.33 -0.98
CA GLY A 38 -2.14 -3.77 0.35
C GLY A 38 -2.71 -4.73 1.37
N LYS A 39 -2.60 -6.03 1.14
CA LYS A 39 -3.18 -7.05 2.04
C LYS A 39 -2.21 -7.50 3.12
N VAL A 40 -1.20 -6.71 3.40
CA VAL A 40 -0.18 -7.01 4.41
C VAL A 40 -0.44 -6.13 5.62
N VAL A 41 -0.45 -6.75 6.79
CA VAL A 41 -0.74 -6.04 8.04
C VAL A 41 0.44 -5.15 8.45
N ALA A 42 1.65 -5.64 8.23
CA ALA A 42 2.86 -4.93 8.63
C ALA A 42 3.93 -5.14 7.58
N TYR A 43 4.83 -4.18 7.46
CA TYR A 43 5.94 -4.23 6.52
C TYR A 43 7.26 -4.27 7.28
N ARG A 44 8.07 -5.28 6.98
CA ARG A 44 9.42 -5.36 7.56
C ARG A 44 10.35 -4.48 6.74
N GLY A 45 11.28 -3.82 7.44
CA GLY A 45 12.29 -3.03 6.75
C GLY A 45 13.08 -3.84 5.74
N THR A 46 13.38 -5.10 6.07
CA THR A 46 14.11 -5.98 5.16
C THR A 46 13.33 -6.27 3.89
N THR A 47 12.00 -6.38 4.00
CA THR A 47 11.14 -6.60 2.83
C THR A 47 11.12 -5.37 1.93
N ILE A 48 10.97 -4.20 2.53
CA ILE A 48 10.97 -2.94 1.77
C ILE A 48 12.33 -2.72 1.12
N ASP A 49 13.42 -3.00 1.83
CA ASP A 49 14.76 -2.91 1.28
C ASP A 49 14.91 -3.82 0.05
N ALA A 50 14.45 -5.06 0.15
CA ALA A 50 14.54 -6.01 -0.95
C ALA A 50 13.72 -5.53 -2.16
N LEU A 51 12.52 -5.00 -1.92
CA LEU A 51 11.69 -4.48 -2.98
C LEU A 51 12.35 -3.31 -3.71
N ILE A 52 12.92 -2.38 -2.95
CA ILE A 52 13.56 -1.21 -3.53
C ILE A 52 14.78 -1.61 -4.35
N LYS A 53 15.60 -2.52 -3.81
CA LYS A 53 16.78 -3.01 -4.54
C LYS A 53 16.36 -3.72 -5.83
N ALA A 54 15.31 -4.54 -5.76
CA ALA A 54 14.80 -5.24 -6.94
C ALA A 54 14.29 -4.25 -8.00
N LEU A 55 13.51 -3.27 -7.57
CA LEU A 55 12.98 -2.28 -8.49
C LEU A 55 14.10 -1.48 -9.17
N ARG A 56 15.11 -1.09 -8.41
CA ARG A 56 16.26 -0.39 -9.00
C ARG A 56 16.98 -1.28 -10.02
N ALA A 57 17.17 -2.56 -9.70
CA ALA A 57 17.81 -3.50 -10.61
C ALA A 57 16.99 -3.74 -11.86
N LEU A 58 15.68 -3.61 -11.76
CA LEU A 58 14.77 -3.82 -12.89
C LEU A 58 14.47 -2.55 -13.69
N GLY A 59 15.16 -1.47 -13.39
CA GLY A 59 15.09 -0.26 -14.21
C GLY A 59 14.40 0.94 -13.59
N VAL A 60 13.95 0.85 -12.34
CA VAL A 60 13.36 2.00 -11.67
C VAL A 60 14.47 2.78 -10.99
N GLU A 61 15.10 3.69 -11.73
CA GLU A 61 16.22 4.45 -11.21
C GLU A 61 15.80 5.33 -10.05
N GLY A 62 16.64 5.37 -9.02
CA GLY A 62 16.39 6.23 -7.87
C GLY A 62 15.19 5.86 -7.04
N CYS A 63 14.68 4.64 -7.20
CA CYS A 63 13.53 4.19 -6.42
C CYS A 63 13.80 4.32 -4.91
N ASP A 64 12.84 4.85 -4.19
CA ASP A 64 12.95 5.09 -2.77
C ASP A 64 11.67 4.62 -2.08
N VAL A 65 11.66 4.65 -0.76
CA VAL A 65 10.50 4.25 0.03
C VAL A 65 9.24 5.01 -0.42
N ALA A 66 9.37 6.31 -0.67
CA ALA A 66 8.24 7.14 -1.08
C ALA A 66 7.63 6.72 -2.42
N ASP A 67 8.37 5.97 -3.23
CA ASP A 67 7.84 5.47 -4.51
C ASP A 67 7.01 4.21 -4.31
N VAL A 68 7.27 3.46 -3.26
CA VAL A 68 6.58 2.19 -2.98
C VAL A 68 5.43 2.37 -2.00
N LEU A 69 5.63 3.19 -0.99
CA LEU A 69 4.64 3.48 0.05
C LEU A 69 4.34 4.97 0.07
N GLY A 70 3.14 5.30 0.48
CA GLY A 70 2.77 6.70 0.61
C GLY A 70 1.73 6.90 1.68
N PHE A 71 1.39 8.15 1.90
CA PHE A 71 0.36 8.55 2.83
C PHE A 71 -0.71 9.33 2.07
N VAL A 72 -1.95 9.01 2.34
CA VAL A 72 -3.09 9.73 1.78
C VAL A 72 -3.96 10.22 2.93
N PRO A 73 -4.25 11.51 3.00
CA PRO A 73 -5.17 12.02 4.02
C PRO A 73 -6.55 11.34 3.89
N ASP A 74 -7.22 11.21 4.99
CA ASP A 74 -8.51 10.50 5.02
C ASP A 74 -9.53 11.08 4.06
N ASP A 75 -9.52 12.39 3.88
CA ASP A 75 -10.47 13.07 2.99
C ASP A 75 -10.10 12.95 1.52
N GLU A 76 -8.94 12.38 1.21
CA GLU A 76 -8.49 12.19 -0.17
C GLU A 76 -8.44 10.72 -0.57
N ILE A 77 -8.93 9.83 0.26
CA ILE A 77 -8.88 8.40 -0.03
C ILE A 77 -9.60 8.06 -1.33
N ALA A 78 -10.68 8.75 -1.63
CA ALA A 78 -11.45 8.48 -2.83
C ALA A 78 -10.71 8.83 -4.12
N SER A 79 -9.61 9.59 -4.03
CA SER A 79 -8.86 10.01 -5.21
C SER A 79 -7.66 9.10 -5.51
N ILE A 80 -7.55 7.97 -4.82
CA ILE A 80 -6.47 7.02 -5.06
C ILE A 80 -6.54 6.49 -6.48
N GLY A 81 -5.41 6.54 -7.17
CA GLY A 81 -5.34 6.13 -8.57
C GLY A 81 -5.19 4.63 -8.75
N GLU A 82 -5.14 4.23 -10.01
CA GLU A 82 -4.98 2.82 -10.38
C GLU A 82 -3.64 2.29 -9.88
N GLY A 83 -3.65 1.06 -9.36
CA GLY A 83 -2.44 0.42 -8.90
C GLY A 83 -1.96 0.89 -7.53
N VAL A 84 -2.74 1.73 -6.86
CA VAL A 84 -2.43 2.21 -5.52
C VAL A 84 -3.50 1.66 -4.58
N TYR A 85 -3.06 1.00 -3.53
CA TYR A 85 -3.96 0.29 -2.62
C TYR A 85 -3.77 0.76 -1.19
N LEU A 86 -4.87 0.87 -0.47
CA LEU A 86 -4.83 1.11 0.97
C LEU A 86 -4.31 -0.12 1.68
N SER A 87 -3.42 0.08 2.65
CA SER A 87 -2.99 -0.99 3.54
C SER A 87 -4.06 -1.21 4.59
N VAL A 88 -4.72 -2.35 4.53
CA VAL A 88 -5.80 -2.68 5.45
C VAL A 88 -5.37 -3.80 6.36
N PRO A 89 -5.29 -3.57 7.68
CA PRO A 89 -4.94 -4.64 8.60
C PRO A 89 -5.91 -5.81 8.49
N LYS A 90 -5.34 -7.01 8.50
CA LYS A 90 -6.12 -8.23 8.31
C LYS A 90 -7.23 -8.39 9.35
N ASN A 91 -6.95 -8.00 10.56
CA ASN A 91 -7.89 -8.17 11.65
C ASN A 91 -9.07 -7.20 11.58
N LEU A 92 -9.05 -6.26 10.65
CA LEU A 92 -10.17 -5.34 10.47
C LEU A 92 -11.18 -5.83 9.44
N HIS A 93 -10.93 -6.96 8.82
CA HIS A 93 -11.84 -7.49 7.80
C HIS A 93 -13.20 -7.89 8.35
N HIS A 94 -13.29 -8.16 9.64
CA HIS A 94 -14.54 -8.54 10.28
C HIS A 94 -15.30 -7.37 10.84
N MET A 95 -14.75 -6.18 10.72
CA MET A 95 -15.32 -4.97 11.29
C MET A 95 -15.86 -4.10 10.17
N SER A 96 -16.57 -3.05 10.54
CA SER A 96 -16.94 -2.04 9.56
C SER A 96 -15.66 -1.47 8.92
N ASN A 97 -15.79 -1.04 7.68
CA ASN A 97 -14.68 -0.51 6.92
C ASN A 97 -14.02 0.65 7.70
N PRO A 98 -12.73 0.53 8.06
CA PRO A 98 -12.05 1.60 8.80
C PRO A 98 -11.92 2.90 8.01
N TYR A 99 -12.15 2.82 6.70
CA TYR A 99 -12.05 3.99 5.82
C TYR A 99 -13.42 4.52 5.43
N SER A 100 -14.47 4.10 6.14
CA SER A 100 -15.82 4.62 5.92
C SER A 100 -15.88 6.10 6.33
N ASP A 101 -16.96 6.76 5.93
CA ASP A 101 -17.15 8.16 6.26
C ASP A 101 -17.14 8.38 7.77
N ALA A 102 -17.77 7.49 8.52
CA ALA A 102 -17.80 7.61 9.97
C ALA A 102 -16.39 7.50 10.56
N ALA A 103 -15.60 6.54 10.07
CA ALA A 103 -14.24 6.37 10.56
C ALA A 103 -13.37 7.56 10.18
N ARG A 104 -13.54 8.07 8.97
CA ARG A 104 -12.78 9.24 8.53
C ARG A 104 -13.12 10.47 9.36
N ALA A 105 -14.39 10.66 9.63
CA ALA A 105 -14.83 11.78 10.47
C ALA A 105 -14.24 11.68 11.87
N LYS A 106 -14.23 10.48 12.43
CA LYS A 106 -13.67 10.24 13.74
C LYS A 106 -12.18 10.54 13.79
N LEU A 107 -11.45 10.14 12.77
CA LEU A 107 -10.01 10.40 12.69
C LEU A 107 -9.71 11.89 12.58
N ARG A 108 -10.61 12.65 11.98
CA ARG A 108 -10.46 14.09 11.90
C ARG A 108 -10.92 14.81 13.18
N GLY A 109 -11.45 14.07 14.14
CA GLY A 109 -11.91 14.64 15.39
C GLY A 109 -13.26 15.31 15.30
N GLU A 110 -13.99 15.13 14.22
CA GLU A 110 -15.27 15.79 14.00
C GLU A 110 -16.46 14.88 14.18
N GLY A 111 -16.21 13.60 14.33
CA GLY A 111 -17.28 12.64 14.39
C GLY A 111 -17.69 12.22 15.77
N GLY A 112 -17.17 12.85 16.78
CA GLY A 112 -17.43 12.42 18.15
C GLY A 112 -18.85 12.64 18.61
N PRO A 113 -19.06 13.38 19.67
CA PRO A 113 -20.38 13.52 20.29
C PRO A 113 -21.45 13.99 19.33
N LYS A 114 -21.10 14.78 18.34
CA LYS A 114 -22.09 15.37 17.48
C LYS A 114 -22.73 14.38 16.51
N THR A 115 -22.20 13.20 16.41
CA THR A 115 -22.70 12.21 15.47
C THR A 115 -23.71 11.25 16.06
N GLN A 116 -24.00 11.41 17.31
CA GLN A 116 -24.92 10.50 17.97
C GLN A 116 -26.31 10.71 17.56
#